data_327f56a9f3fed0142e29cd732e854dc4
#
_entry.id   327f56a9f3fed0142e29cd732e854dc4
#
_cell.length_a   1.000
_cell.length_b   1.000
_cell.length_c   1.000
_cell.angle_alpha   90.00
_cell.angle_beta   90.00
_cell.angle_gamma   90.00
#
_symmetry.space_group_name_H-M   'P 1'
#
loop_
_entity.id
_entity.type
_entity.pdbx_description
1 polymer ?
#
loop_
_entity_poly.entity_id
_entity_poly.type
_entity_poly.pdbx_seq_one_letter_code
_entity_poly.pdbx_strand_id
1 'polypeptide(L)'
;IHMKIENDLGRDDIRRLVFRLAIPSMLAQFINVLYSVVDRIYIGNIPVIGETALAGVGVSGPIVTLISAFAYLVGVGGSPLMSIRMGEGQNEKAKKILANSFWMIVGLSAVLTLVLFVFKREILTRFGASEAILPYAESYFTIYLLGTVFALLSIGMNQFIICQGFARIGMISVVLGAVTNIVLDPVFIFVFDMGVAGAAFATVLSQFASAAFVLRFLRGNRVLLRLEFECPQVKTVCKIALMGLSPFLIIAFDNVLIISLNTVIQMHGGAESDMLLTC
;
A
#
# COMPACT_ATOMS: atom_id res chain seq x y z
N ILE A 1 -17.48 26.94 -12.32
CA ILE A 1 -17.44 26.94 -10.86
C ILE A 1 -15.99 26.67 -10.47
N HIS A 2 -15.23 27.74 -10.18
CA HIS A 2 -13.90 27.62 -9.60
C HIS A 2 -14.07 26.99 -8.22
N MET A 3 -13.74 25.69 -8.09
CA MET A 3 -13.62 25.11 -6.76
C MET A 3 -12.40 25.76 -6.08
N LYS A 4 -12.65 26.36 -4.92
CA LYS A 4 -11.61 26.84 -4.02
C LYS A 4 -10.61 25.70 -3.81
N ILE A 5 -9.34 25.92 -4.16
CA ILE A 5 -8.23 25.07 -3.75
C ILE A 5 -8.35 24.95 -2.22
N GLU A 6 -8.47 23.76 -1.72
CA GLU A 6 -8.74 23.52 -0.30
C GLU A 6 -7.60 24.07 0.58
N ASN A 7 -6.38 24.09 0.03
CA ASN A 7 -5.17 24.60 0.65
C ASN A 7 -4.28 25.25 -0.41
N ASP A 8 -4.01 26.52 -0.30
CA ASP A 8 -3.01 27.22 -1.12
C ASP A 8 -1.64 27.11 -0.44
N LEU A 9 -0.82 26.15 -0.93
CA LEU A 9 0.51 25.87 -0.36
C LEU A 9 1.48 27.05 -0.42
N GLY A 10 1.20 28.07 -1.25
CA GLY A 10 2.05 29.25 -1.42
C GLY A 10 1.58 30.49 -0.64
N ARG A 11 0.33 30.53 -0.16
CA ARG A 11 -0.27 31.75 0.42
C ARG A 11 -0.93 31.56 1.78
N ASP A 12 -1.31 30.33 2.15
CA ASP A 12 -1.95 30.05 3.44
C ASP A 12 -0.93 30.19 4.59
N ASP A 13 -1.43 30.59 5.77
CA ASP A 13 -0.62 30.62 7.00
C ASP A 13 -0.08 29.21 7.31
N ILE A 14 1.24 29.13 7.50
CA ILE A 14 1.99 27.88 7.66
C ILE A 14 1.41 27.01 8.78
N ARG A 15 1.05 27.62 9.93
CA ARG A 15 0.48 26.85 11.06
C ARG A 15 -0.84 26.19 10.68
N ARG A 16 -1.74 26.92 10.05
CA ARG A 16 -3.04 26.41 9.60
C ARG A 16 -2.87 25.34 8.52
N LEU A 17 -1.93 25.57 7.61
CA LEU A 17 -1.63 24.63 6.53
C LEU A 17 -1.12 23.30 7.07
N VAL A 18 -0.16 23.34 8.03
CA VAL A 18 0.37 22.13 8.67
C VAL A 18 -0.74 21.32 9.32
N PHE A 19 -1.61 21.93 10.12
CA PHE A 19 -2.73 21.22 10.75
C PHE A 19 -3.73 20.66 9.73
N ARG A 20 -4.04 21.39 8.68
CA ARG A 20 -4.96 20.95 7.62
C ARG A 20 -4.43 19.77 6.80
N LEU A 21 -3.13 19.63 6.68
CA LEU A 21 -2.49 18.50 5.99
C LEU A 21 -2.18 17.35 6.95
N ALA A 22 -1.68 17.65 8.15
CA ALA A 22 -1.27 16.65 9.11
C ALA A 22 -2.46 15.86 9.69
N ILE A 23 -3.55 16.54 10.10
CA ILE A 23 -4.69 15.85 10.72
C ILE A 23 -5.32 14.80 9.79
N PRO A 24 -5.66 15.10 8.51
CA PRO A 24 -6.17 14.07 7.61
C PRO A 24 -5.18 12.92 7.39
N SER A 25 -3.88 13.23 7.29
CA SER A 25 -2.86 12.19 7.09
C SER A 25 -2.71 11.28 8.32
N MET A 26 -2.74 11.85 9.52
CA MET A 26 -2.72 11.09 10.78
C MET A 26 -3.98 10.22 10.93
N LEU A 27 -5.16 10.76 10.62
CA LEU A 27 -6.41 10.01 10.65
C LEU A 27 -6.40 8.87 9.63
N ALA A 28 -5.89 9.10 8.43
CA ALA A 28 -5.72 8.06 7.42
C ALA A 28 -4.83 6.93 7.94
N GLN A 29 -3.70 7.26 8.59
CA GLN A 29 -2.79 6.26 9.14
C GLN A 29 -3.43 5.50 10.32
N PHE A 30 -4.16 6.20 11.20
CA PHE A 30 -4.89 5.56 12.29
C PHE A 30 -5.94 4.56 11.76
N ILE A 31 -6.72 4.96 10.77
CA ILE A 31 -7.72 4.09 10.13
C ILE A 31 -7.05 2.89 9.45
N ASN A 32 -5.87 3.08 8.85
CA ASN A 32 -5.09 2.02 8.24
C ASN A 32 -4.65 0.96 9.27
N VAL A 33 -4.20 1.38 10.45
CA VAL A 33 -3.87 0.48 11.55
C VAL A 33 -5.12 -0.23 12.06
N LEU A 34 -6.22 0.53 12.24
CA LEU A 34 -7.47 -0.02 12.76
C LEU A 34 -8.03 -1.13 11.86
N TYR A 35 -8.09 -0.91 10.54
CA TYR A 35 -8.58 -1.96 9.64
C TYR A 35 -7.65 -3.18 9.63
N SER A 36 -6.35 -3.01 9.74
CA SER A 36 -5.40 -4.13 9.83
C SER A 36 -5.63 -4.98 11.08
N VAL A 37 -5.98 -4.35 12.21
CA VAL A 37 -6.37 -5.07 13.44
C VAL A 37 -7.68 -5.82 13.26
N VAL A 38 -8.68 -5.18 12.65
CA VAL A 38 -10.00 -5.80 12.40
C VAL A 38 -9.88 -7.00 11.46
N ASP A 39 -9.10 -6.89 10.38
CA ASP A 39 -8.82 -7.98 9.46
C ASP A 39 -8.20 -9.20 10.18
N ARG A 40 -7.20 -8.96 11.03
CA ARG A 40 -6.60 -10.03 11.86
C ARG A 40 -7.59 -10.66 12.82
N ILE A 41 -8.51 -9.88 13.42
CA ILE A 41 -9.57 -10.40 14.28
C ILE A 41 -10.49 -11.33 13.49
N TYR A 42 -10.90 -10.96 12.27
CA TYR A 42 -11.73 -11.83 11.44
C TYR A 42 -11.01 -13.11 11.06
N ILE A 43 -9.75 -13.04 10.64
CA ILE A 43 -8.94 -14.22 10.28
C ILE A 43 -8.76 -15.15 11.49
N GLY A 44 -8.43 -14.60 12.67
CA GLY A 44 -8.25 -15.37 13.89
C GLY A 44 -9.53 -16.06 14.40
N ASN A 45 -10.71 -15.56 14.00
CA ASN A 45 -12.00 -16.16 14.35
C ASN A 45 -12.53 -17.14 13.29
N ILE A 46 -11.75 -17.51 12.29
CA ILE A 46 -12.15 -18.57 11.34
C ILE A 46 -12.26 -19.90 12.09
N PRO A 47 -13.44 -20.60 12.03
CA PRO A 47 -13.64 -21.84 12.75
C PRO A 47 -12.57 -22.87 12.40
N VAL A 48 -12.05 -23.59 13.42
CA VAL A 48 -11.08 -24.69 13.32
C VAL A 48 -9.65 -24.26 12.94
N ILE A 49 -9.48 -23.30 12.04
CA ILE A 49 -8.17 -22.96 11.44
C ILE A 49 -7.66 -21.55 11.81
N GLY A 50 -8.39 -20.78 12.63
CA GLY A 50 -8.12 -19.35 12.87
C GLY A 50 -6.69 -19.04 13.31
N GLU A 51 -6.15 -19.80 14.28
CA GLU A 51 -4.78 -19.60 14.76
C GLU A 51 -3.74 -19.88 13.66
N THR A 52 -3.88 -21.00 12.95
CA THR A 52 -2.97 -21.39 11.87
C THR A 52 -3.06 -20.42 10.68
N ALA A 53 -4.28 -19.98 10.37
CA ALA A 53 -4.56 -18.99 9.34
C ALA A 53 -3.91 -17.65 9.68
N LEU A 54 -4.06 -17.19 10.92
CA LEU A 54 -3.48 -15.93 11.41
C LEU A 54 -1.95 -15.98 11.36
N ALA A 55 -1.33 -17.10 11.76
CA ALA A 55 0.11 -17.30 11.64
C ALA A 55 0.58 -17.24 10.18
N GLY A 56 -0.17 -17.88 9.24
CA GLY A 56 0.14 -17.86 7.82
C GLY A 56 0.09 -16.45 7.21
N VAL A 57 -0.94 -15.66 7.57
CA VAL A 57 -1.03 -14.25 7.15
C VAL A 57 0.05 -13.41 7.84
N GLY A 58 0.40 -13.71 9.09
CA GLY A 58 1.48 -13.04 9.82
C GLY A 58 2.84 -13.16 9.10
N VAL A 59 3.19 -14.34 8.60
CA VAL A 59 4.42 -14.56 7.81
C VAL A 59 4.38 -13.79 6.48
N SER A 60 3.21 -13.65 5.88
CA SER A 60 3.05 -12.87 4.63
C SER A 60 3.16 -11.36 4.86
N GLY A 61 2.89 -10.86 6.05
CA GLY A 61 2.84 -9.44 6.40
C GLY A 61 4.08 -8.64 6.02
N PRO A 62 5.29 -9.05 6.45
CA PRO A 62 6.54 -8.35 6.09
C PRO A 62 6.76 -8.29 4.57
N ILE A 63 6.36 -9.33 3.82
CA ILE A 63 6.49 -9.35 2.36
C ILE A 63 5.53 -8.34 1.74
N VAL A 64 4.28 -8.28 2.21
CA VAL A 64 3.27 -7.31 1.78
C VAL A 64 3.74 -5.88 2.07
N THR A 65 4.35 -5.65 3.23
CA THR A 65 4.92 -4.34 3.59
C THR A 65 6.11 -3.98 2.69
N LEU A 66 6.98 -4.95 2.36
CA LEU A 66 8.08 -4.73 1.43
C LEU A 66 7.58 -4.41 0.01
N ILE A 67 6.52 -5.06 -0.46
CA ILE A 67 5.84 -4.70 -1.72
C ILE A 67 5.35 -3.25 -1.65
N SER A 68 4.72 -2.84 -0.56
CA SER A 68 4.23 -1.47 -0.36
C SER A 68 5.36 -0.44 -0.33
N ALA A 69 6.58 -0.82 0.08
CA ALA A 69 7.75 0.05 0.04
C ALA A 69 8.04 0.57 -1.38
N PHE A 70 7.76 -0.24 -2.41
CA PHE A 70 7.90 0.20 -3.81
C PHE A 70 6.88 1.27 -4.20
N ALA A 71 5.68 1.27 -3.59
CA ALA A 71 4.73 2.36 -3.77
C ALA A 71 5.25 3.67 -3.16
N TYR A 72 5.88 3.59 -1.99
CA TYR A 72 6.51 4.75 -1.35
C TYR A 72 7.76 5.21 -2.10
N LEU A 73 8.55 4.30 -2.70
CA LEU A 73 9.65 4.65 -3.60
C LEU A 73 9.18 5.63 -4.68
N VAL A 74 8.06 5.33 -5.30
CA VAL A 74 7.53 6.15 -6.39
C VAL A 74 6.75 7.35 -5.87
N GLY A 75 5.84 7.14 -4.91
CA GLY A 75 4.95 8.16 -4.39
C GLY A 75 5.71 9.26 -3.63
N VAL A 76 6.54 8.88 -2.66
CA VAL A 76 7.35 9.83 -1.85
C VAL A 76 8.56 10.34 -2.63
N GLY A 77 9.06 9.58 -3.61
CA GLY A 77 10.11 10.06 -4.51
C GLY A 77 9.62 11.07 -5.54
N GLY A 78 8.43 10.84 -6.10
CA GLY A 78 7.87 11.67 -7.18
C GLY A 78 7.12 12.92 -6.69
N SER A 79 6.36 12.81 -5.60
CA SER A 79 5.51 13.91 -5.13
C SER A 79 6.27 15.20 -4.76
N PRO A 80 7.43 15.19 -4.08
CA PRO A 80 8.20 16.41 -3.84
C PRO A 80 8.77 17.01 -5.14
N LEU A 81 9.23 16.16 -6.07
CA LEU A 81 9.71 16.63 -7.37
C LEU A 81 8.61 17.34 -8.15
N MET A 82 7.39 16.78 -8.12
CA MET A 82 6.21 17.40 -8.72
C MET A 82 5.88 18.72 -8.05
N SER A 83 5.87 18.80 -6.71
CA SER A 83 5.59 20.02 -5.94
C SER A 83 6.57 21.14 -6.26
N ILE A 84 7.87 20.84 -6.37
CA ILE A 84 8.91 21.82 -6.76
C ILE A 84 8.60 22.37 -8.15
N ARG A 85 8.28 21.53 -9.13
CA ARG A 85 7.95 21.97 -10.49
C ARG A 85 6.67 22.80 -10.55
N MET A 86 5.68 22.47 -9.71
CA MET A 86 4.47 23.25 -9.56
C MET A 86 4.78 24.65 -8.99
N GLY A 87 5.61 24.74 -7.95
CA GLY A 87 6.03 26.01 -7.35
C GLY A 87 6.85 26.89 -8.31
N GLU A 88 7.62 26.29 -9.22
CA GLU A 88 8.35 26.99 -10.29
C GLU A 88 7.45 27.42 -11.47
N GLY A 89 6.14 27.07 -11.45
CA GLY A 89 5.21 27.33 -12.56
C GLY A 89 5.42 26.41 -13.77
N GLN A 90 6.25 25.36 -13.65
CA GLN A 90 6.59 24.44 -14.73
C GLN A 90 5.59 23.26 -14.79
N ASN A 91 4.31 23.56 -14.99
CA ASN A 91 3.21 22.60 -14.91
C ASN A 91 3.38 21.41 -15.87
N GLU A 92 3.90 21.63 -17.07
CA GLU A 92 4.13 20.54 -18.05
C GLU A 92 5.19 19.54 -17.56
N LYS A 93 6.24 20.02 -16.87
CA LYS A 93 7.22 19.11 -16.26
C LYS A 93 6.64 18.37 -15.06
N ALA A 94 5.79 19.01 -14.29
CA ALA A 94 5.10 18.40 -13.17
C ALA A 94 4.12 17.30 -13.64
N LYS A 95 3.36 17.51 -14.73
CA LYS A 95 2.52 16.47 -15.37
C LYS A 95 3.34 15.27 -15.82
N LYS A 96 4.52 15.52 -16.42
CA LYS A 96 5.44 14.44 -16.84
C LYS A 96 5.92 13.61 -15.67
N ILE A 97 6.20 14.21 -14.51
CA ILE A 97 6.55 13.47 -13.28
C ILE A 97 5.39 12.57 -12.85
N LEU A 98 4.16 13.07 -12.85
CA LEU A 98 2.97 12.32 -12.49
C LEU A 98 2.74 11.12 -13.45
N ALA A 99 2.84 11.33 -14.76
CA ALA A 99 2.70 10.29 -15.77
C ALA A 99 3.80 9.23 -15.66
N ASN A 100 5.07 9.64 -15.48
CA ASN A 100 6.19 8.72 -15.29
C ASN A 100 6.04 7.90 -14.01
N SER A 101 5.55 8.49 -12.92
CA SER A 101 5.27 7.79 -11.67
C SER A 101 4.19 6.72 -11.84
N PHE A 102 3.12 7.02 -12.57
CA PHE A 102 2.08 6.04 -12.89
C PHE A 102 2.66 4.82 -13.63
N TRP A 103 3.39 5.05 -14.71
CA TRP A 103 3.99 3.96 -15.50
C TRP A 103 5.06 3.19 -14.71
N MET A 104 5.81 3.87 -13.85
CA MET A 104 6.78 3.24 -12.96
C MET A 104 6.09 2.30 -11.97
N ILE A 105 4.96 2.71 -11.36
CA ILE A 105 4.17 1.85 -10.49
C ILE A 105 3.64 0.62 -11.24
N VAL A 106 3.06 0.81 -12.42
CA VAL A 106 2.54 -0.30 -13.23
C VAL A 106 3.65 -1.26 -13.62
N GLY A 107 4.79 -0.76 -14.08
CA GLY A 107 5.95 -1.60 -14.43
C GLY A 107 6.51 -2.36 -13.22
N LEU A 108 6.70 -1.68 -12.09
CA LEU A 108 7.17 -2.30 -10.85
C LEU A 108 6.19 -3.36 -10.34
N SER A 109 4.88 -3.09 -10.37
CA SER A 109 3.89 -4.07 -9.94
C SER A 109 3.91 -5.33 -10.81
N ALA A 110 4.04 -5.19 -12.12
CA ALA A 110 4.13 -6.33 -13.02
C ALA A 110 5.38 -7.19 -12.74
N VAL A 111 6.54 -6.55 -12.58
CA VAL A 111 7.81 -7.22 -12.25
C VAL A 111 7.71 -7.91 -10.89
N LEU A 112 7.23 -7.21 -9.85
CA LEU A 112 7.08 -7.76 -8.51
C LEU A 112 6.11 -8.95 -8.50
N THR A 113 4.94 -8.82 -9.16
CA THR A 113 3.98 -9.91 -9.24
C THR A 113 4.60 -11.13 -9.92
N LEU A 114 5.30 -10.95 -11.04
CA LEU A 114 5.92 -12.07 -11.76
C LEU A 114 7.00 -12.77 -10.91
N VAL A 115 7.93 -11.99 -10.35
CA VAL A 115 9.05 -12.52 -9.56
C VAL A 115 8.53 -13.23 -8.30
N LEU A 116 7.67 -12.56 -7.55
CA LEU A 116 7.15 -13.10 -6.29
C LEU A 116 6.21 -14.29 -6.53
N PHE A 117 5.47 -14.32 -7.64
CA PHE A 117 4.60 -15.46 -7.97
C PHE A 117 5.41 -16.72 -8.27
N VAL A 118 6.54 -16.58 -8.99
CA VAL A 118 7.43 -17.71 -9.31
C VAL A 118 8.10 -18.27 -8.04
N PHE A 119 8.57 -17.39 -7.16
CA PHE A 119 9.33 -17.77 -5.98
C PHE A 119 8.51 -17.79 -4.68
N LYS A 120 7.17 -17.67 -4.74
CA LYS A 120 6.30 -17.50 -3.57
C LYS A 120 6.54 -18.52 -2.46
N ARG A 121 6.60 -19.81 -2.81
CA ARG A 121 6.77 -20.90 -1.85
C ARG A 121 8.13 -20.83 -1.15
N GLU A 122 9.19 -20.62 -1.93
CA GLU A 122 10.55 -20.53 -1.39
C GLU A 122 10.70 -19.31 -0.48
N ILE A 123 10.13 -18.17 -0.89
CA ILE A 123 10.14 -16.95 -0.09
C ILE A 123 9.37 -17.17 1.22
N LEU A 124 8.13 -17.65 1.19
CA LEU A 124 7.32 -17.88 2.38
C LEU A 124 8.01 -18.84 3.36
N THR A 125 8.61 -19.93 2.87
CA THR A 125 9.35 -20.88 3.70
C THR A 125 10.58 -20.22 4.36
N ARG A 126 11.35 -19.40 3.61
CA ARG A 126 12.50 -18.66 4.15
C ARG A 126 12.10 -17.56 5.14
N PHE A 127 10.88 -17.06 5.01
CA PHE A 127 10.33 -16.03 5.91
C PHE A 127 9.65 -16.61 7.15
N GLY A 128 9.74 -17.93 7.34
CA GLY A 128 9.33 -18.58 8.57
C GLY A 128 8.00 -19.35 8.45
N ALA A 129 7.50 -19.65 7.25
CA ALA A 129 6.33 -20.51 7.11
C ALA A 129 6.69 -21.99 7.40
N SER A 130 6.12 -22.56 8.47
CA SER A 130 6.17 -23.99 8.73
C SER A 130 5.29 -24.75 7.73
N GLU A 131 5.46 -26.08 7.63
CA GLU A 131 4.64 -26.91 6.75
C GLU A 131 3.13 -26.82 7.10
N ALA A 132 2.80 -26.57 8.35
CA ALA A 132 1.43 -26.44 8.82
C ALA A 132 0.75 -25.16 8.34
N ILE A 133 1.47 -24.02 8.35
CA ILE A 133 0.91 -22.71 7.99
C ILE A 133 1.11 -22.35 6.52
N LEU A 134 2.03 -23.00 5.82
CA LEU A 134 2.39 -22.71 4.43
C LEU A 134 1.19 -22.71 3.45
N PRO A 135 0.24 -23.66 3.51
CA PRO A 135 -0.92 -23.64 2.62
C PRO A 135 -1.78 -22.38 2.74
N TYR A 136 -1.94 -21.88 3.97
CA TYR A 136 -2.71 -20.66 4.26
C TYR A 136 -1.95 -19.41 3.81
N ALA A 137 -0.65 -19.35 4.07
CA ALA A 137 0.22 -18.29 3.60
C ALA A 137 0.25 -18.21 2.06
N GLU A 138 0.39 -19.35 1.38
CA GLU A 138 0.36 -19.43 -0.10
C GLU A 138 -0.98 -18.99 -0.68
N SER A 139 -2.09 -19.39 -0.07
CA SER A 139 -3.43 -19.02 -0.49
C SER A 139 -3.64 -17.51 -0.43
N TYR A 140 -3.34 -16.92 0.73
CA TYR A 140 -3.42 -15.46 0.93
C TYR A 140 -2.51 -14.72 -0.04
N PHE A 141 -1.23 -15.08 -0.07
CA PHE A 141 -0.21 -14.38 -0.83
C PHE A 141 -0.43 -14.47 -2.33
N THR A 142 -0.90 -15.60 -2.85
CA THR A 142 -1.22 -15.77 -4.28
C THR A 142 -2.29 -14.78 -4.73
N ILE A 143 -3.38 -14.64 -3.97
CA ILE A 143 -4.46 -13.73 -4.30
C ILE A 143 -3.98 -12.28 -4.17
N TYR A 144 -3.24 -11.96 -3.10
CA TYR A 144 -2.68 -10.64 -2.88
C TYR A 144 -1.76 -10.20 -4.04
N LEU A 145 -0.90 -11.10 -4.55
CA LEU A 145 0.00 -10.82 -5.67
C LEU A 145 -0.75 -10.40 -6.93
N LEU A 146 -1.90 -11.00 -7.22
CA LEU A 146 -2.74 -10.61 -8.37
C LEU A 146 -3.30 -9.18 -8.21
N GLY A 147 -3.47 -8.74 -6.95
CA GLY A 147 -3.92 -7.39 -6.61
C GLY A 147 -2.80 -6.36 -6.42
N THR A 148 -1.53 -6.74 -6.53
CA THR A 148 -0.38 -5.87 -6.23
C THR A 148 -0.42 -4.54 -6.98
N VAL A 149 -0.88 -4.52 -8.23
CA VAL A 149 -1.02 -3.29 -9.01
C VAL A 149 -1.97 -2.29 -8.35
N PHE A 150 -3.08 -2.76 -7.78
CA PHE A 150 -4.05 -1.90 -7.10
C PHE A 150 -3.49 -1.38 -5.77
N ALA A 151 -2.77 -2.23 -5.02
CA ALA A 151 -2.09 -1.84 -3.79
C ALA A 151 -1.08 -0.72 -4.05
N LEU A 152 -0.19 -0.91 -5.02
CA LEU A 152 0.84 0.07 -5.35
C LEU A 152 0.25 1.37 -5.91
N LEU A 153 -0.80 1.29 -6.75
CA LEU A 153 -1.49 2.47 -7.28
C LEU A 153 -2.23 3.24 -6.18
N SER A 154 -2.94 2.56 -5.28
CA SER A 154 -3.67 3.21 -4.20
C SER A 154 -2.75 3.99 -3.26
N ILE A 155 -1.59 3.41 -2.90
CA ILE A 155 -0.63 4.04 -1.97
C ILE A 155 0.21 5.10 -2.70
N GLY A 156 0.83 4.73 -3.83
CA GLY A 156 1.78 5.58 -4.52
C GLY A 156 1.15 6.80 -5.18
N MET A 157 0.02 6.62 -5.89
CA MET A 157 -0.65 7.72 -6.57
C MET A 157 -1.41 8.64 -5.59
N ASN A 158 -1.77 8.16 -4.39
CA ASN A 158 -2.37 8.99 -3.35
C ASN A 158 -1.44 10.12 -2.89
N GLN A 159 -0.11 9.90 -2.89
CA GLN A 159 0.88 10.94 -2.55
C GLN A 159 0.79 12.15 -3.50
N PHE A 160 0.44 11.91 -4.76
CA PHE A 160 0.26 12.97 -5.75
C PHE A 160 -1.05 13.76 -5.58
N ILE A 161 -2.05 13.21 -4.92
CA ILE A 161 -3.25 13.94 -4.49
C ILE A 161 -2.89 14.87 -3.32
N ILE A 162 -2.19 14.33 -2.32
CA ILE A 162 -1.80 15.06 -1.11
C ILE A 162 -0.88 16.24 -1.46
N CYS A 163 0.12 16.03 -2.33
CA CYS A 163 1.07 17.08 -2.71
C CYS A 163 0.44 18.20 -3.55
N GLN A 164 -0.72 17.98 -4.16
CA GLN A 164 -1.53 19.03 -4.80
C GLN A 164 -2.42 19.80 -3.82
N GLY A 165 -2.32 19.54 -2.49
CA GLY A 165 -3.09 20.23 -1.46
C GLY A 165 -4.43 19.56 -1.09
N PHE A 166 -4.74 18.38 -1.65
CA PHE A 166 -6.00 17.67 -1.42
C PHE A 166 -5.87 16.55 -0.37
N ALA A 167 -5.27 16.84 0.79
CA ALA A 167 -5.02 15.85 1.84
C ALA A 167 -6.31 15.15 2.33
N ARG A 168 -7.44 15.86 2.40
CA ARG A 168 -8.74 15.26 2.75
C ARG A 168 -9.20 14.21 1.74
N ILE A 169 -8.97 14.45 0.46
CA ILE A 169 -9.29 13.49 -0.60
C ILE A 169 -8.39 12.27 -0.49
N GLY A 170 -7.09 12.49 -0.21
CA GLY A 170 -6.17 11.40 0.09
C GLY A 170 -6.63 10.55 1.28
N MET A 171 -7.07 11.17 2.37
CA MET A 171 -7.67 10.46 3.51
C MET A 171 -8.93 9.68 3.10
N ILE A 172 -9.84 10.29 2.34
CA ILE A 172 -11.07 9.61 1.90
C ILE A 172 -10.77 8.35 1.10
N SER A 173 -9.72 8.33 0.28
CA SER A 173 -9.33 7.13 -0.46
C SER A 173 -8.91 5.98 0.48
N VAL A 174 -8.20 6.28 1.56
CA VAL A 174 -7.80 5.30 2.57
C VAL A 174 -9.02 4.80 3.35
N VAL A 175 -9.90 5.72 3.78
CA VAL A 175 -11.16 5.38 4.48
C VAL A 175 -12.03 4.48 3.60
N LEU A 176 -12.17 4.81 2.31
CA LEU A 176 -12.93 4.00 1.37
C LEU A 176 -12.39 2.56 1.29
N GLY A 177 -11.06 2.40 1.19
CA GLY A 177 -10.43 1.08 1.23
C GLY A 177 -10.71 0.35 2.53
N ALA A 178 -10.47 1.01 3.67
CA ALA A 178 -10.67 0.41 4.98
C ALA A 178 -12.12 -0.03 5.22
N VAL A 179 -13.09 0.81 4.91
CA VAL A 179 -14.52 0.47 5.05
C VAL A 179 -14.90 -0.67 4.11
N THR A 180 -14.42 -0.64 2.86
CA THR A 180 -14.69 -1.72 1.90
C THR A 180 -14.12 -3.05 2.41
N ASN A 181 -12.90 -3.05 2.95
CA ASN A 181 -12.28 -4.25 3.52
C ASN A 181 -13.08 -4.78 4.72
N ILE A 182 -13.35 -3.95 5.73
CA ILE A 182 -14.10 -4.33 6.95
C ILE A 182 -15.49 -4.92 6.61
N VAL A 183 -16.14 -4.42 5.57
CA VAL A 183 -17.45 -4.93 5.13
C VAL A 183 -17.31 -6.22 4.32
N LEU A 184 -16.31 -6.34 3.47
CA LEU A 184 -16.13 -7.50 2.60
C LEU A 184 -15.50 -8.70 3.32
N ASP A 185 -14.63 -8.48 4.31
CA ASP A 185 -13.99 -9.56 5.07
C ASP A 185 -15.01 -10.58 5.62
N PRO A 186 -16.01 -10.19 6.45
CA PRO A 186 -16.95 -11.16 6.99
C PRO A 186 -17.81 -11.82 5.90
N VAL A 187 -18.05 -11.14 4.78
CA VAL A 187 -18.81 -11.71 3.67
C VAL A 187 -18.01 -12.81 2.97
N PHE A 188 -16.76 -12.58 2.63
CA PHE A 188 -15.96 -13.58 1.95
C PHE A 188 -15.46 -14.67 2.90
N ILE A 189 -15.10 -14.33 4.12
CA ILE A 189 -14.57 -15.28 5.10
C ILE A 189 -15.66 -16.23 5.57
N PHE A 190 -16.82 -15.70 6.03
CA PHE A 190 -17.85 -16.49 6.73
C PHE A 190 -19.07 -16.81 5.87
N VAL A 191 -19.57 -15.85 5.04
CA VAL A 191 -20.79 -16.12 4.24
C VAL A 191 -20.47 -16.96 3.02
N PHE A 192 -19.37 -16.68 2.33
CA PHE A 192 -18.91 -17.50 1.19
C PHE A 192 -17.99 -18.66 1.59
N ASP A 193 -17.66 -18.78 2.88
CA ASP A 193 -16.81 -19.84 3.45
C ASP A 193 -15.44 -19.98 2.73
N MET A 194 -14.89 -18.85 2.26
CA MET A 194 -13.60 -18.82 1.57
C MET A 194 -12.40 -18.81 2.52
N GLY A 195 -12.62 -18.67 3.83
CA GLY A 195 -11.57 -18.63 4.84
C GLY A 195 -10.49 -17.57 4.52
N VAL A 196 -9.22 -17.96 4.60
CA VAL A 196 -8.06 -17.07 4.35
C VAL A 196 -8.04 -16.48 2.93
N ALA A 197 -8.47 -17.26 1.93
CA ALA A 197 -8.60 -16.75 0.57
C ALA A 197 -9.62 -15.62 0.47
N GLY A 198 -10.69 -15.69 1.27
CA GLY A 198 -11.70 -14.63 1.38
C GLY A 198 -11.13 -13.31 1.90
N ALA A 199 -10.31 -13.36 2.96
CA ALA A 199 -9.61 -12.18 3.49
C ALA A 199 -8.70 -11.53 2.44
N ALA A 200 -7.91 -12.34 1.72
CA ALA A 200 -7.07 -11.84 0.64
C ALA A 200 -7.89 -11.18 -0.47
N PHE A 201 -9.02 -11.78 -0.84
CA PHE A 201 -9.91 -11.25 -1.87
C PHE A 201 -10.54 -9.92 -1.47
N ALA A 202 -11.01 -9.82 -0.23
CA ALA A 202 -11.54 -8.58 0.34
C ALA A 202 -10.48 -7.47 0.35
N THR A 203 -9.24 -7.81 0.73
CA THR A 203 -8.10 -6.88 0.69
C THR A 203 -7.82 -6.38 -0.74
N VAL A 204 -7.78 -7.26 -1.74
CA VAL A 204 -7.56 -6.87 -3.14
C VAL A 204 -8.68 -5.98 -3.66
N LEU A 205 -9.95 -6.29 -3.37
CA LEU A 205 -11.09 -5.48 -3.78
C LEU A 205 -11.10 -4.10 -3.09
N SER A 206 -10.71 -4.03 -1.83
CA SER A 206 -10.59 -2.77 -1.11
C SER A 206 -9.50 -1.88 -1.70
N GLN A 207 -8.37 -2.47 -2.07
CA GLN A 207 -7.27 -1.78 -2.75
C GLN A 207 -7.67 -1.33 -4.16
N PHE A 208 -8.44 -2.15 -4.88
CA PHE A 208 -9.02 -1.76 -6.17
C PHE A 208 -9.96 -0.57 -6.04
N ALA A 209 -10.86 -0.56 -5.05
CA ALA A 209 -11.77 0.55 -4.81
C ALA A 209 -11.00 1.85 -4.50
N SER A 210 -9.98 1.78 -3.64
CA SER A 210 -9.08 2.91 -3.35
C SER A 210 -8.33 3.39 -4.59
N ALA A 211 -7.72 2.47 -5.35
CA ALA A 211 -6.98 2.80 -6.57
C ALA A 211 -7.88 3.43 -7.63
N ALA A 212 -9.07 2.88 -7.84
CA ALA A 212 -10.06 3.42 -8.78
C ALA A 212 -10.48 4.84 -8.38
N PHE A 213 -10.73 5.09 -7.08
CA PHE A 213 -11.04 6.41 -6.56
C PHE A 213 -9.89 7.40 -6.80
N VAL A 214 -8.66 7.03 -6.46
CA VAL A 214 -7.45 7.85 -6.64
C VAL A 214 -7.24 8.20 -8.11
N LEU A 215 -7.30 7.20 -9.01
CA LEU A 215 -7.11 7.43 -10.44
C LEU A 215 -8.24 8.25 -11.05
N ARG A 216 -9.51 8.00 -10.66
CA ARG A 216 -10.65 8.80 -11.09
C ARG A 216 -10.49 10.27 -10.66
N PHE A 217 -10.01 10.51 -9.45
CA PHE A 217 -9.77 11.87 -8.96
C PHE A 217 -8.64 12.55 -9.74
N LEU A 218 -7.49 11.89 -9.92
CA LEU A 218 -6.34 12.45 -10.65
C LEU A 218 -6.62 12.69 -12.15
N ARG A 219 -7.58 11.99 -12.74
CA ARG A 219 -8.04 12.24 -14.12
C ARG A 219 -9.17 13.26 -14.20
N GLY A 220 -9.77 13.60 -13.06
CA GLY A 220 -10.89 14.51 -12.98
C GLY A 220 -10.52 15.98 -13.24
N ASN A 221 -11.54 16.84 -13.32
CA ASN A 221 -11.38 18.27 -13.57
C ASN A 221 -11.09 19.07 -12.28
N ARG A 222 -10.96 18.39 -11.15
CA ARG A 222 -10.84 19.02 -9.83
C ARG A 222 -9.40 19.13 -9.34
N VAL A 223 -8.47 18.42 -9.96
CA VAL A 223 -7.04 18.47 -9.65
C VAL A 223 -6.37 19.64 -10.34
N LEU A 224 -5.28 20.12 -9.76
CA LEU A 224 -4.44 21.16 -10.36
C LEU A 224 -3.74 20.64 -11.61
N LEU A 225 -3.17 19.44 -11.51
CA LEU A 225 -2.49 18.74 -12.60
C LEU A 225 -3.14 17.39 -12.81
N ARG A 226 -3.67 17.17 -14.01
CA ARG A 226 -4.31 15.90 -14.38
C ARG A 226 -3.27 14.85 -14.74
N LEU A 227 -3.63 13.60 -14.47
CA LEU A 227 -2.88 12.46 -14.97
C LEU A 227 -3.15 12.30 -16.48
N GLU A 228 -2.13 12.57 -17.28
CA GLU A 228 -2.10 12.34 -18.72
C GLU A 228 -1.16 11.17 -19.00
N PHE A 229 -1.52 10.29 -19.94
CA PHE A 229 -0.68 9.14 -20.28
C PHE A 229 0.35 9.53 -21.34
N GLU A 230 1.50 10.02 -20.87
CA GLU A 230 2.66 10.27 -21.72
C GLU A 230 3.65 9.09 -21.64
N CYS A 231 4.45 8.92 -22.71
CA CYS A 231 5.51 7.90 -22.71
C CYS A 231 6.52 8.15 -21.59
N PRO A 232 6.93 7.11 -20.87
CA PRO A 232 7.87 7.23 -19.76
C PRO A 232 9.25 7.70 -20.24
N GLN A 233 9.84 8.62 -19.48
CA GLN A 233 11.18 9.15 -19.73
C GLN A 233 12.17 8.58 -18.70
N VAL A 234 13.15 7.80 -19.14
CA VAL A 234 14.13 7.15 -18.27
C VAL A 234 14.81 8.12 -17.30
N LYS A 235 15.18 9.33 -17.77
CA LYS A 235 15.79 10.36 -16.90
C LYS A 235 14.89 10.79 -15.75
N THR A 236 13.59 10.89 -15.98
CA THR A 236 12.60 11.26 -14.96
C THR A 236 12.37 10.10 -13.99
N VAL A 237 12.26 8.87 -14.51
CA VAL A 237 12.14 7.65 -13.71
C VAL A 237 13.34 7.49 -12.77
N CYS A 238 14.57 7.65 -13.26
CA CYS A 238 15.76 7.59 -12.42
C CYS A 238 15.79 8.65 -11.32
N LYS A 239 15.34 9.88 -11.60
CA LYS A 239 15.25 10.94 -10.57
C LYS A 239 14.22 10.59 -9.49
N ILE A 240 13.05 10.07 -9.88
CA ILE A 240 12.01 9.62 -8.94
C ILE A 240 12.57 8.50 -8.06
N ALA A 241 13.20 7.48 -8.66
CA ALA A 241 13.80 6.36 -7.95
C ALA A 241 14.88 6.82 -6.95
N LEU A 242 15.76 7.74 -7.37
CA LEU A 242 16.83 8.25 -6.51
C LEU A 242 16.27 9.01 -5.29
N MET A 243 15.25 9.86 -5.49
CA MET A 243 14.60 10.58 -4.40
C MET A 243 13.82 9.66 -3.46
N GLY A 244 13.20 8.62 -4.00
CA GLY A 244 12.43 7.64 -3.22
C GLY A 244 13.27 6.55 -2.57
N LEU A 245 14.57 6.48 -2.86
CA LEU A 245 15.43 5.42 -2.33
C LEU A 245 15.54 5.47 -0.80
N SER A 246 15.59 6.67 -0.21
CA SER A 246 15.68 6.84 1.25
C SER A 246 14.47 6.27 1.99
N PRO A 247 13.22 6.68 1.72
CA PRO A 247 12.05 6.10 2.37
C PRO A 247 11.86 4.61 2.05
N PHE A 248 12.24 4.17 0.84
CA PHE A 248 12.23 2.75 0.50
C PHE A 248 13.18 1.95 1.39
N LEU A 249 14.44 2.39 1.55
CA LEU A 249 15.42 1.70 2.36
C LEU A 249 15.04 1.64 3.83
N ILE A 250 14.45 2.70 4.39
CA ILE A 250 13.95 2.71 5.76
C ILE A 250 12.96 1.55 5.95
N ILE A 251 11.92 1.48 5.12
CA ILE A 251 10.90 0.43 5.19
C ILE A 251 11.52 -0.96 4.92
N ALA A 252 12.43 -1.06 3.96
CA ALA A 252 13.10 -2.32 3.64
C ALA A 252 13.94 -2.85 4.81
N PHE A 253 14.71 -2.00 5.49
CA PHE A 253 15.51 -2.40 6.65
C PHE A 253 14.64 -2.78 7.85
N ASP A 254 13.55 -2.05 8.12
CA ASP A 254 12.59 -2.43 9.16
C ASP A 254 12.01 -3.84 8.90
N ASN A 255 11.69 -4.14 7.64
CA ASN A 255 11.19 -5.47 7.28
C ASN A 255 12.26 -6.56 7.39
N VAL A 256 13.52 -6.28 7.00
CA VAL A 256 14.63 -7.24 7.20
C VAL A 256 14.81 -7.56 8.68
N LEU A 257 14.66 -6.56 9.57
CA LEU A 257 14.72 -6.78 11.01
C LEU A 257 13.59 -7.70 11.49
N ILE A 258 12.34 -7.45 11.07
CA ILE A 258 11.19 -8.29 11.42
C ILE A 258 11.37 -9.73 10.90
N ILE A 259 11.81 -9.88 9.65
CA ILE A 259 12.07 -11.21 9.05
C ILE A 259 13.14 -11.96 9.83
N SER A 260 14.23 -11.27 10.18
CA SER A 260 15.32 -11.85 10.98
C SER A 260 14.81 -12.29 12.35
N LEU A 261 13.98 -11.49 12.99
CA LEU A 261 13.35 -11.81 14.26
C LEU A 261 12.44 -13.04 14.13
N ASN A 262 11.57 -13.08 13.12
CA ASN A 262 10.69 -14.22 12.83
C ASN A 262 11.51 -15.51 12.62
N THR A 263 12.61 -15.43 11.88
CA THR A 263 13.50 -16.58 11.65
C THR A 263 14.13 -17.08 12.95
N VAL A 264 14.59 -16.17 13.83
CA VAL A 264 15.16 -16.51 15.12
C VAL A 264 14.09 -17.15 16.04
N ILE A 265 12.89 -16.59 16.07
CA ILE A 265 11.76 -17.16 16.83
C ILE A 265 11.47 -18.56 16.36
N GLN A 266 11.45 -18.81 15.07
CA GLN A 266 11.18 -20.13 14.51
C GLN A 266 12.29 -21.13 14.83
N MET A 267 13.55 -20.72 14.84
CA MET A 267 14.69 -21.58 15.20
C MET A 267 14.75 -21.94 16.68
N HIS A 268 14.28 -21.05 17.57
CA HIS A 268 14.45 -21.19 19.02
C HIS A 268 13.14 -21.30 19.81
N GLY A 269 11.99 -21.01 19.19
CA GLY A 269 10.67 -20.97 19.84
C GLY A 269 10.05 -22.36 20.08
N GLY A 270 10.64 -23.44 19.59
CA GLY A 270 10.15 -24.80 19.79
C GLY A 270 8.72 -25.01 19.28
N ALA A 271 7.90 -25.72 20.06
CA ALA A 271 6.50 -26.04 19.70
C ALA A 271 5.56 -24.81 19.68
N GLU A 272 5.97 -23.70 20.28
CA GLU A 272 5.17 -22.47 20.36
C GLU A 272 5.58 -21.42 19.32
N SER A 273 6.52 -21.74 18.43
CA SER A 273 7.06 -20.78 17.44
C SER A 273 5.99 -20.17 16.56
N ASP A 274 5.03 -20.98 16.09
CA ASP A 274 3.94 -20.51 15.20
C ASP A 274 2.98 -19.55 15.95
N MET A 275 2.77 -19.77 17.26
CA MET A 275 1.98 -18.89 18.10
C MET A 275 2.70 -17.55 18.34
N LEU A 276 4.01 -17.57 18.56
CA LEU A 276 4.82 -16.36 18.74
C LEU A 276 4.91 -15.50 17.48
N LEU A 277 4.79 -16.10 16.28
CA LEU A 277 4.73 -15.36 15.01
C LEU A 277 3.42 -14.60 14.80
N THR A 278 2.38 -14.86 15.60
CA THR A 278 1.10 -14.14 15.52
C THR A 278 1.09 -12.83 16.31
N CYS A 279 2.04 -12.63 17.22
CA CYS A 279 2.19 -11.44 18.05
C CYS A 279 3.02 -10.36 17.37
#